data_d2906e1c771447c4fcad4e19113ebcae
#
_entry.id   d2906e1c771447c4fcad4e19113ebcae
#
_cell.length_a   1.000
_cell.length_b   1.000
_cell.length_c   1.000
_cell.angle_alpha   90.00
_cell.angle_beta   90.00
_cell.angle_gamma   90.00
#
_symmetry.space_group_name_H-M   'P 1'
#
loop_
_entity.id
_entity.type
_entity.pdbx_description
1 polymer ?
#
loop_
_entity_poly.entity_id
_entity_poly.type
_entity_poly.pdbx_seq_one_letter_code
_entity_poly.pdbx_strand_id
1 'polypeptide(L)'
;MDKWIEIARTGTFKDSAGRQQTFTEKDLDAIASAYDPQKRDAPLVFGHPQTDAAPAFGWAQRLKREGGRLLAQFAQVPEQVRALVSAGHYRHVSMSLMPDRVTLRHVALLGAAQPAIDGLRAVEFSD
;
A
#
# COMPACT_ATOMS: atom_id res chain seq x y z
N MET A 1 -0.63 -14.74 -12.61
CA MET A 1 0.02 -14.63 -11.31
C MET A 1 0.11 -13.16 -10.92
N ASP A 2 -0.30 -12.83 -9.72
CA ASP A 2 -0.35 -11.41 -9.31
C ASP A 2 1.05 -10.88 -9.03
N LYS A 3 1.28 -9.65 -9.47
CA LYS A 3 2.57 -9.00 -9.27
C LYS A 3 2.72 -8.47 -7.85
N TRP A 4 3.96 -8.42 -7.39
CA TRP A 4 4.30 -7.74 -6.16
C TRP A 4 4.35 -6.24 -6.41
N ILE A 5 3.72 -5.47 -5.55
CA ILE A 5 3.61 -4.01 -5.68
C ILE A 5 4.38 -3.37 -4.53
N GLU A 6 5.26 -2.42 -4.85
CA GLU A 6 5.98 -1.66 -3.83
C GLU A 6 5.00 -0.72 -3.13
N ILE A 7 4.87 -0.87 -1.80
CA ILE A 7 3.97 -0.03 -1.00
C ILE A 7 4.71 0.86 -0.01
N ALA A 8 5.99 0.61 0.24
CA ALA A 8 6.83 1.44 1.09
C ALA A 8 8.30 1.19 0.78
N ARG A 9 9.15 2.08 1.25
CA ARG A 9 10.61 1.92 1.18
C ARG A 9 11.27 2.55 2.39
N THR A 10 12.53 2.21 2.61
CA THR A 10 13.34 2.87 3.64
C THR A 10 13.55 4.33 3.30
N GLY A 11 13.65 5.17 4.32
CA GLY A 11 13.88 6.58 4.18
C GLY A 11 13.11 7.41 5.19
N THR A 12 13.19 8.72 5.04
CA THR A 12 12.46 9.67 5.87
C THR A 12 11.55 10.49 4.97
N PHE A 13 10.28 10.54 5.32
CA PHE A 13 9.25 11.18 4.50
C PHE A 13 8.37 12.06 5.39
N LYS A 14 7.73 13.06 4.77
CA LYS A 14 6.71 13.86 5.46
C LYS A 14 5.33 13.33 5.12
N ASP A 15 4.50 13.11 6.15
CA ASP A 15 3.10 12.74 5.94
C ASP A 15 2.28 13.99 5.58
N SER A 16 0.97 13.81 5.34
CA SER A 16 0.09 14.90 4.94
C SER A 16 -0.07 15.98 6.02
N ALA A 17 0.23 15.65 7.28
CA ALA A 17 0.23 16.60 8.38
C ALA A 17 1.58 17.31 8.56
N GLY A 18 2.57 17.04 7.70
CA GLY A 18 3.89 17.62 7.77
C GLY A 18 4.82 16.97 8.79
N ARG A 19 4.41 15.86 9.40
CA ARG A 19 5.24 15.14 10.37
C ARG A 19 6.20 14.20 9.65
N GLN A 20 7.43 14.13 10.16
CA GLN A 20 8.42 13.22 9.60
C GLN A 20 8.14 11.78 10.03
N GLN A 21 8.24 10.88 9.05
CA GLN A 21 8.11 9.44 9.27
C GLN A 21 9.37 8.78 8.74
N THR A 22 10.04 7.98 9.58
CA THR A 22 11.25 7.26 9.18
C THR A 22 10.97 5.77 9.18
N PHE A 23 11.35 5.10 8.08
CA PHE A 23 11.26 3.64 7.98
C PHE A 23 12.65 3.08 7.71
N THR A 24 13.06 2.14 8.56
CA THR A 24 14.27 1.34 8.37
C THR A 24 13.87 -0.01 7.81
N GLU A 25 14.87 -0.82 7.40
CA GLU A 25 14.56 -2.20 6.98
C GLU A 25 13.92 -2.99 8.11
N LYS A 26 14.34 -2.74 9.35
CA LYS A 26 13.74 -3.38 10.52
C LYS A 26 12.27 -3.01 10.69
N ASP A 27 11.92 -1.74 10.43
CA ASP A 27 10.53 -1.28 10.48
C ASP A 27 9.69 -1.98 9.41
N LEU A 28 10.22 -2.11 8.20
CA LEU A 28 9.51 -2.80 7.11
C LEU A 28 9.36 -4.29 7.41
N ASP A 29 10.37 -4.92 8.01
CA ASP A 29 10.27 -6.31 8.46
C ASP A 29 9.17 -6.48 9.51
N ALA A 30 9.07 -5.54 10.45
CA ALA A 30 8.05 -5.59 11.49
C ALA A 30 6.66 -5.53 10.89
N ILE A 31 6.44 -4.66 9.90
CA ILE A 31 5.15 -4.55 9.20
C ILE A 31 4.82 -5.86 8.49
N ALA A 32 5.78 -6.41 7.73
CA ALA A 32 5.57 -7.65 7.00
C ALA A 32 5.29 -8.83 7.95
N SER A 33 6.03 -8.91 9.05
CA SER A 33 5.89 -9.99 10.02
C SER A 33 4.59 -9.91 10.81
N ALA A 34 4.10 -8.70 11.07
CA ALA A 34 2.86 -8.51 11.82
C ALA A 34 1.63 -8.79 10.97
N TYR A 35 1.78 -8.82 9.65
CA TYR A 35 0.62 -8.97 8.77
C TYR A 35 0.08 -10.40 8.78
N ASP A 36 -1.17 -10.54 9.18
CA ASP A 36 -1.89 -11.81 9.13
C ASP A 36 -3.28 -11.54 8.56
N PRO A 37 -3.50 -11.87 7.28
CA PRO A 37 -4.80 -11.60 6.63
C PRO A 37 -5.95 -12.38 7.22
N GLN A 38 -5.69 -13.46 7.96
CA GLN A 38 -6.76 -14.21 8.64
C GLN A 38 -7.26 -13.48 9.88
N LYS A 39 -6.43 -12.63 10.49
CA LYS A 39 -6.84 -11.80 11.63
C LYS A 39 -7.41 -10.47 11.16
N ARG A 40 -6.74 -9.81 10.24
CA ARG A 40 -7.16 -8.54 9.67
C ARG A 40 -6.52 -8.39 8.30
N ASP A 41 -7.31 -8.51 7.25
CA ASP A 41 -6.83 -8.26 5.90
C ASP A 41 -6.92 -6.77 5.58
N ALA A 42 -5.91 -6.26 4.90
CA ALA A 42 -5.84 -4.85 4.52
C ALA A 42 -6.46 -4.66 3.13
N PRO A 43 -7.46 -3.78 3.01
CA PRO A 43 -8.12 -3.55 1.72
C PRO A 43 -7.31 -2.61 0.84
N LEU A 44 -7.52 -2.76 -0.47
CA LEU A 44 -7.13 -1.78 -1.47
C LEU A 44 -8.28 -0.81 -1.65
N VAL A 45 -8.02 0.48 -1.52
CA VAL A 45 -9.05 1.52 -1.57
C VAL A 45 -8.64 2.63 -2.52
N PHE A 46 -9.57 3.52 -2.89
CA PHE A 46 -9.26 4.72 -3.64
C PHE A 46 -9.09 5.91 -2.69
N GLY A 47 -7.95 6.59 -2.80
CA GLY A 47 -7.61 7.68 -1.91
C GLY A 47 -7.50 7.20 -0.47
N HIS A 48 -7.32 8.10 0.48
CA HIS A 48 -7.35 7.75 1.90
C HIS A 48 -8.73 8.08 2.47
N PRO A 49 -9.61 7.08 2.62
CA PRO A 49 -10.94 7.33 3.16
C PRO A 49 -10.86 7.74 4.63
N GLN A 50 -11.80 8.57 5.06
CA GLN A 50 -11.81 9.05 6.44
C GLN A 50 -12.30 8.00 7.43
N THR A 51 -12.97 6.95 6.93
CA THR A 51 -13.47 5.85 7.76
C THR A 51 -13.17 4.53 7.09
N ASP A 52 -13.22 3.45 7.87
CA ASP A 52 -13.04 2.09 7.33
C ASP A 52 -14.33 1.54 6.68
N ALA A 53 -15.35 2.40 6.50
CA ALA A 53 -16.59 2.00 5.83
C ALA A 53 -16.51 2.09 4.30
N ALA A 54 -15.40 2.60 3.74
CA ALA A 54 -15.22 2.68 2.31
C ALA A 54 -15.18 1.28 1.68
N PRO A 55 -15.65 1.12 0.43
CA PRO A 55 -15.57 -0.18 -0.23
C PRO A 55 -14.14 -0.60 -0.53
N ALA A 56 -13.90 -1.89 -0.49
CA ALA A 56 -12.60 -2.48 -0.83
C ALA A 56 -12.60 -2.94 -2.30
N PHE A 57 -11.50 -2.67 -2.99
CA PHE A 57 -11.32 -3.05 -4.39
C PHE A 57 -10.19 -4.07 -4.56
N GLY A 58 -10.00 -4.90 -3.56
CA GLY A 58 -9.00 -5.92 -3.48
C GLY A 58 -8.47 -6.01 -2.06
N TRP A 59 -7.66 -7.01 -1.82
CA TRP A 59 -7.17 -7.32 -0.47
C TRP A 59 -5.72 -7.74 -0.53
N ALA A 60 -4.89 -7.24 0.37
CA ALA A 60 -3.50 -7.67 0.47
C ALA A 60 -3.46 -9.11 0.97
N GLN A 61 -2.95 -10.02 0.14
CA GLN A 61 -2.79 -11.42 0.49
C GLN A 61 -1.53 -11.67 1.28
N ARG A 62 -0.45 -11.01 0.89
CA ARG A 62 0.88 -11.23 1.47
C ARG A 62 1.68 -9.95 1.41
N LEU A 63 2.52 -9.79 2.41
CA LEU A 63 3.56 -8.75 2.44
C LEU A 63 4.92 -9.43 2.50
N LYS A 64 5.93 -8.79 1.94
CA LYS A 64 7.32 -9.19 2.13
C LYS A 64 8.22 -7.97 2.06
N ARG A 65 9.37 -8.06 2.72
CA ARG A 65 10.43 -7.08 2.51
C ARG A 65 11.49 -7.66 1.59
N GLU A 66 11.93 -6.85 0.64
CA GLU A 66 13.04 -7.18 -0.25
C GLU A 66 13.98 -5.99 -0.29
N GLY A 67 15.17 -6.14 0.31
CA GLY A 67 16.08 -5.02 0.44
C GLY A 67 15.43 -3.88 1.19
N GLY A 68 15.49 -2.68 0.66
CA GLY A 68 14.88 -1.49 1.25
C GLY A 68 13.42 -1.27 0.85
N ARG A 69 12.72 -2.28 0.35
CA ARG A 69 11.35 -2.15 -0.15
C ARG A 69 10.40 -3.07 0.59
N LEU A 70 9.18 -2.59 0.85
CA LEU A 70 8.07 -3.40 1.33
C LEU A 70 7.13 -3.64 0.16
N LEU A 71 6.80 -4.89 -0.08
CA LEU A 71 6.00 -5.30 -1.23
C LEU A 71 4.73 -5.98 -0.75
N ALA A 72 3.65 -5.78 -1.50
CA ALA A 72 2.37 -6.42 -1.25
C ALA A 72 1.86 -7.08 -2.52
N GLN A 73 1.15 -8.19 -2.34
CA GLN A 73 0.47 -8.89 -3.43
C GLN A 73 -1.03 -8.85 -3.14
N PHE A 74 -1.82 -8.39 -4.11
CA PHE A 74 -3.25 -8.19 -3.93
C PHE A 74 -4.07 -9.24 -4.66
N ALA A 75 -5.21 -9.60 -4.08
CA ALA A 75 -6.17 -10.52 -4.66
C ALA A 75 -7.52 -9.82 -4.84
N GLN A 76 -8.33 -10.38 -5.74
CA GLN A 76 -9.71 -9.95 -5.98
C GLN A 76 -9.83 -8.49 -6.43
N VAL A 77 -8.85 -8.00 -7.17
CA VAL A 77 -8.89 -6.68 -7.77
C VAL A 77 -9.80 -6.74 -9.00
N PRO A 78 -10.91 -5.99 -9.03
CA PRO A 78 -11.82 -6.03 -10.18
C PRO A 78 -11.14 -5.58 -11.47
N GLU A 79 -11.62 -6.12 -12.59
CA GLU A 79 -11.07 -5.79 -13.90
C GLU A 79 -11.14 -4.29 -14.20
N GLN A 80 -12.23 -3.64 -13.79
CA GLN A 80 -12.39 -2.19 -13.98
C GLN A 80 -11.30 -1.39 -13.27
N VAL A 81 -10.90 -1.83 -12.08
CA VAL A 81 -9.82 -1.18 -11.33
C VAL A 81 -8.48 -1.41 -12.03
N ARG A 82 -8.22 -2.64 -12.47
CA ARG A 82 -7.01 -2.97 -13.23
C ARG A 82 -6.91 -2.13 -14.50
N ALA A 83 -8.03 -1.93 -15.18
CA ALA A 83 -8.08 -1.12 -16.40
C ALA A 83 -7.73 0.34 -16.12
N LEU A 84 -8.23 0.91 -15.02
CA LEU A 84 -7.91 2.28 -14.63
C LEU A 84 -6.42 2.44 -14.32
N VAL A 85 -5.83 1.45 -13.67
CA VAL A 85 -4.39 1.46 -13.37
C VAL A 85 -3.59 1.32 -14.66
N SER A 86 -3.94 0.39 -15.54
CA SER A 86 -3.25 0.20 -16.81
C SER A 86 -3.33 1.43 -17.71
N ALA A 87 -4.44 2.16 -17.66
CA ALA A 87 -4.62 3.39 -18.41
C ALA A 87 -3.88 4.59 -17.82
N GLY A 88 -3.26 4.42 -16.64
CA GLY A 88 -2.47 5.47 -16.01
C GLY A 88 -3.26 6.44 -15.13
N HIS A 89 -4.53 6.14 -14.83
CA HIS A 89 -5.35 7.02 -13.99
C HIS A 89 -4.97 6.92 -12.51
N TYR A 90 -4.41 5.80 -12.09
CA TYR A 90 -3.92 5.56 -10.72
C TYR A 90 -2.53 4.99 -10.81
N ARG A 91 -1.51 5.82 -10.64
CA ARG A 91 -0.11 5.41 -10.79
C ARG A 91 0.57 5.09 -9.48
N HIS A 92 0.08 5.68 -8.39
CA HIS A 92 0.76 5.63 -7.11
C HIS A 92 -0.09 4.95 -6.05
N VAL A 93 0.59 4.40 -5.06
CA VAL A 93 -0.06 3.83 -3.89
C VAL A 93 0.48 4.49 -2.64
N SER A 94 -0.33 4.46 -1.59
CA SER A 94 0.07 4.97 -0.29
C SER A 94 -0.46 4.02 0.78
N MET A 95 0.43 3.44 1.58
CA MET A 95 -0.02 2.62 2.69
C MET A 95 -0.44 3.49 3.87
N SER A 96 -1.38 2.99 4.64
CA SER A 96 -1.77 3.56 5.92
C SER A 96 -1.58 2.52 7.00
N LEU A 97 -0.97 2.92 8.11
CA LEU A 97 -0.74 2.07 9.26
C LEU A 97 -1.70 2.44 10.38
N MET A 98 -2.02 1.46 11.23
CA MET A 98 -2.72 1.72 12.48
C MET A 98 -1.83 2.56 13.40
N PRO A 99 -2.38 3.12 14.50
CA PRO A 99 -1.58 3.93 15.42
C PRO A 99 -0.36 3.22 16.01
N ASP A 100 -0.34 1.89 16.02
CA ASP A 100 0.81 1.11 16.47
C ASP A 100 1.99 1.22 15.50
N ARG A 101 1.79 1.78 14.30
CA ARG A 101 2.79 1.97 13.26
C ARG A 101 3.36 0.67 12.68
N VAL A 102 2.71 -0.44 12.93
CA VAL A 102 3.13 -1.77 12.47
C VAL A 102 2.03 -2.50 11.72
N THR A 103 0.78 -2.33 12.15
CA THR A 103 -0.35 -3.00 11.52
C THR A 103 -0.81 -2.25 10.28
N LEU A 104 -0.77 -2.91 9.12
CA LEU A 104 -1.24 -2.31 7.87
C LEU A 104 -2.76 -2.14 7.92
N ARG A 105 -3.23 -0.91 7.73
CA ARG A 105 -4.65 -0.57 7.77
C ARG A 105 -5.28 -0.70 6.40
N HIS A 106 -4.70 -0.07 5.40
CA HIS A 106 -5.13 -0.17 4.01
C HIS A 106 -4.02 0.29 3.09
N VAL A 107 -4.19 0.03 1.80
CA VAL A 107 -3.34 0.58 0.73
C VAL A 107 -4.26 1.35 -0.20
N ALA A 108 -3.94 2.62 -0.43
CA ALA A 108 -4.74 3.50 -1.27
C ALA A 108 -4.13 3.62 -2.66
N LEU A 109 -4.97 3.50 -3.68
CA LEU A 109 -4.62 3.91 -5.04
C LEU A 109 -4.80 5.41 -5.14
N LEU A 110 -3.76 6.13 -5.57
CA LEU A 110 -3.79 7.58 -5.69
C LEU A 110 -3.86 7.99 -7.15
N GLY A 111 -4.80 8.87 -7.45
CA GLY A 111 -4.92 9.48 -8.77
C GLY A 111 -3.94 10.64 -8.92
N ALA A 112 -4.44 11.87 -8.82
CA ALA A 112 -3.59 13.06 -8.97
C ALA A 112 -2.76 13.39 -7.72
N ALA A 113 -3.16 12.87 -6.54
CA ALA A 113 -2.45 13.17 -5.30
C ALA A 113 -1.08 12.51 -5.27
N GLN A 114 -0.11 13.19 -4.67
CA GLN A 114 1.23 12.65 -4.51
C GLN A 114 1.30 11.79 -3.24
N PRO A 115 1.98 10.63 -3.30
CA PRO A 115 2.14 9.79 -2.12
C PRO A 115 3.12 10.41 -1.13
N ALA A 116 2.92 10.13 0.17
CA ALA A 116 3.84 10.56 1.21
C ALA A 116 5.20 9.87 1.05
N ILE A 117 5.21 8.60 0.66
CA ILE A 117 6.45 7.87 0.35
C ILE A 117 6.67 7.93 -1.15
N ASP A 118 7.67 8.69 -1.58
CA ASP A 118 8.01 8.80 -2.98
C ASP A 118 9.01 7.71 -3.40
N GLY A 119 9.33 7.66 -4.69
CA GLY A 119 10.34 6.75 -5.21
C GLY A 119 9.91 5.29 -5.34
N LEU A 120 8.63 4.98 -5.17
CA LEU A 120 8.11 3.64 -5.41
C LEU A 120 7.84 3.45 -6.90
N ARG A 121 7.95 2.19 -7.35
CA ARG A 121 7.55 1.88 -8.72
C ARG A 121 6.06 2.16 -8.91
N ALA A 122 5.71 2.61 -10.11
CA ALA A 122 4.29 2.80 -10.45
C ALA A 122 3.54 1.47 -10.26
N VAL A 123 2.32 1.56 -9.77
CA VAL A 123 1.50 0.37 -9.51
C VAL A 123 1.18 -0.35 -10.82
N GLU A 124 1.25 -1.69 -10.78
CA GLU A 124 1.04 -2.51 -11.95
C GLU A 124 0.47 -3.85 -11.50
N PHE A 125 -0.75 -4.14 -11.93
CA PHE A 125 -1.37 -5.43 -11.65
C PHE A 125 -1.05 -6.43 -12.77
N SER A 126 -1.11 -7.71 -12.45
CA SER A 126 -0.88 -8.75 -13.46
C SER A 126 -1.97 -8.73 -14.53
N ASP A 127 -1.59 -9.21 -15.67
CA ASP A 127 -2.48 -9.32 -16.83
C ASP A 127 -3.66 -10.26 -16.57
#